data_992b2bdca37c0c1765c705ea667a8539
#
_entry.id   992b2bdca37c0c1765c705ea667a8539
#
_cell.length_a   1.000
_cell.length_b   1.000
_cell.length_c   1.000
_cell.angle_alpha   90.00
_cell.angle_beta   90.00
_cell.angle_gamma   90.00
#
_symmetry.space_group_name_H-M   'P 1'
#
loop_
_entity.id
_entity.type
_entity.pdbx_description
1 polymer ?
#
loop_
_entity_poly.entity_id
_entity_poly.type
_entity_poly.pdbx_seq_one_letter_code
_entity_poly.pdbx_strand_id
1 'polypeptide(L)'
;MAGFDAGFGKDFTIMAEQTSEQFYLDHYITRHIKSFYKKRLIAPLIYLLLLVVLWFAIPMHYMVFPNLYDSSCSLADLYRDKERYAYIGLENLYFTGYTKEWLDNTEGYYYYTMLGEDCVIVLLRPDDCQQGLPTIEHITARCKIIHNSTAVDTLLTHLSEDLSWSKEGISSTVSPYMLSQPDATNFLTDLCIFLYVASGLYAAVCALLYALFILFPILSPPCLRLGVYGRPRALLEQAEEELKTLPQLATEDMFITEHFFIETSNFGVAIVPIASIIWIYKYSTLHKFLWHHFSISYTLYITTDKRQYIRCPKNIKSDIDGIMDYLAEANHNILVGFSEENRLKVAEIQEDFARLKRLAAFLRKRV
;
A
#
# COMPACT_ATOMS: atom_id res chain seq x y z
N MET A 1 -11.71 19.37 -70.71
CA MET A 1 -10.71 18.79 -69.83
C MET A 1 -10.91 19.43 -68.45
N ALA A 2 -11.76 18.84 -67.65
CA ALA A 2 -11.84 19.15 -66.21
C ALA A 2 -12.88 18.14 -65.63
N GLY A 3 -12.48 17.23 -64.81
CA GLY A 3 -13.44 16.32 -64.13
C GLY A 3 -12.90 14.94 -63.83
N PHE A 4 -11.63 14.79 -63.33
CA PHE A 4 -11.13 13.45 -62.97
C PHE A 4 -10.30 13.40 -61.67
N ASP A 5 -10.23 14.52 -60.91
CA ASP A 5 -9.29 14.59 -59.78
C ASP A 5 -9.93 14.71 -58.36
N ALA A 6 -11.26 14.72 -58.24
CA ALA A 6 -11.90 14.90 -56.94
C ALA A 6 -12.32 13.61 -56.21
N GLY A 7 -12.32 12.45 -56.89
CA GLY A 7 -12.70 11.16 -56.32
C GLY A 7 -11.55 10.44 -55.63
N PHE A 8 -10.36 10.49 -56.24
CA PHE A 8 -9.21 9.71 -55.78
C PHE A 8 -8.61 10.19 -54.43
N GLY A 9 -8.73 11.50 -54.13
CA GLY A 9 -8.25 12.06 -52.86
C GLY A 9 -9.13 11.71 -51.64
N LYS A 10 -10.44 11.59 -51.85
CA LYS A 10 -11.37 11.22 -50.76
C LYS A 10 -11.25 9.74 -50.37
N ASP A 11 -11.12 8.85 -51.35
CA ASP A 11 -10.95 7.42 -51.07
C ASP A 11 -9.62 7.12 -50.39
N PHE A 12 -8.54 7.85 -50.71
CA PHE A 12 -7.24 7.70 -50.06
C PHE A 12 -7.25 8.23 -48.62
N THR A 13 -7.99 9.30 -48.35
CA THR A 13 -8.13 9.85 -46.98
C THR A 13 -8.99 8.90 -46.10
N ILE A 14 -10.07 8.35 -46.63
CA ILE A 14 -10.94 7.38 -45.95
C ILE A 14 -10.17 6.07 -45.68
N MET A 15 -9.38 5.56 -46.65
CA MET A 15 -8.50 4.39 -46.44
C MET A 15 -7.42 4.68 -45.43
N ALA A 16 -6.79 5.86 -45.41
CA ALA A 16 -5.77 6.23 -44.43
C ALA A 16 -6.36 6.36 -43.01
N GLU A 17 -7.56 6.95 -42.88
CA GLU A 17 -8.28 7.00 -41.59
C GLU A 17 -8.67 5.60 -41.10
N GLN A 18 -9.26 4.76 -41.93
CA GLN A 18 -9.60 3.38 -41.58
C GLN A 18 -8.36 2.55 -41.23
N THR A 19 -7.24 2.71 -41.92
CA THR A 19 -5.99 2.03 -41.62
C THR A 19 -5.38 2.52 -40.31
N SER A 20 -5.51 3.81 -39.97
CA SER A 20 -5.03 4.38 -38.71
C SER A 20 -5.91 3.95 -37.53
N GLU A 21 -7.22 3.84 -37.70
CA GLU A 21 -8.13 3.33 -36.68
C GLU A 21 -7.92 1.83 -36.43
N GLN A 22 -7.75 1.02 -37.50
CA GLN A 22 -7.42 -0.39 -37.37
C GLN A 22 -6.09 -0.63 -36.66
N PHE A 23 -5.07 0.17 -36.97
CA PHE A 23 -3.77 0.10 -36.28
C PHE A 23 -3.87 0.52 -34.81
N TYR A 24 -4.76 1.50 -34.49
CA TYR A 24 -5.03 1.93 -33.13
C TYR A 24 -5.68 0.83 -32.27
N LEU A 25 -6.57 0.04 -32.84
CA LEU A 25 -7.27 -1.04 -32.14
C LEU A 25 -6.44 -2.34 -32.05
N ASP A 26 -5.33 -2.44 -32.77
CA ASP A 26 -4.46 -3.65 -32.70
C ASP A 26 -3.84 -3.80 -31.31
N HIS A 27 -4.11 -4.91 -30.63
CA HIS A 27 -3.73 -5.18 -29.24
C HIS A 27 -4.16 -4.09 -28.25
N TYR A 28 -5.30 -3.44 -28.48
CA TYR A 28 -5.79 -2.33 -27.68
C TYR A 28 -5.96 -2.68 -26.20
N ILE A 29 -6.58 -3.83 -25.90
CA ILE A 29 -6.84 -4.30 -24.53
C ILE A 29 -5.52 -4.53 -23.79
N THR A 30 -4.61 -5.26 -24.42
CA THR A 30 -3.26 -5.53 -23.86
C THR A 30 -2.48 -4.25 -23.61
N ARG A 31 -2.52 -3.31 -24.55
CA ARG A 31 -1.88 -1.99 -24.42
C ARG A 31 -2.50 -1.18 -23.29
N HIS A 32 -3.81 -1.23 -23.16
CA HIS A 32 -4.53 -0.54 -22.08
C HIS A 32 -4.20 -1.16 -20.71
N ILE A 33 -4.14 -2.49 -20.57
CA ILE A 33 -3.69 -3.17 -19.35
C ILE A 33 -2.30 -2.70 -18.96
N LYS A 34 -1.34 -2.69 -19.90
CA LYS A 34 0.02 -2.19 -19.63
C LYS A 34 0.03 -0.74 -19.17
N SER A 35 -0.73 0.14 -19.84
CA SER A 35 -0.85 1.56 -19.48
C SER A 35 -1.45 1.76 -18.11
N PHE A 36 -2.50 1.01 -17.78
CA PHE A 36 -3.17 1.03 -16.48
C PHE A 36 -2.20 0.69 -15.33
N TYR A 37 -1.41 -0.39 -15.47
CA TYR A 37 -0.45 -0.77 -14.44
C TYR A 37 0.80 0.13 -14.42
N LYS A 38 1.21 0.73 -15.55
CA LYS A 38 2.26 1.77 -15.57
C LYS A 38 1.87 2.98 -14.73
N LYS A 39 0.64 3.48 -14.88
CA LYS A 39 0.13 4.61 -14.07
C LYS A 39 0.09 4.26 -12.58
N ARG A 40 -0.31 3.04 -12.23
CA ARG A 40 -0.37 2.56 -10.83
C ARG A 40 0.99 2.27 -10.21
N LEU A 41 1.99 1.93 -11.00
CA LEU A 41 3.35 1.70 -10.54
C LEU A 41 4.01 2.96 -9.96
N ILE A 42 3.61 4.14 -10.43
CA ILE A 42 4.19 5.42 -10.00
C ILE A 42 4.02 5.62 -8.49
N ALA A 43 2.84 5.34 -7.94
CA ALA A 43 2.56 5.58 -6.53
C ALA A 43 3.47 4.77 -5.56
N PRO A 44 3.62 3.44 -5.69
CA PRO A 44 4.53 2.69 -4.83
C PRO A 44 6.01 3.06 -5.06
N LEU A 45 6.42 3.47 -6.27
CA LEU A 45 7.78 3.95 -6.50
C LEU A 45 8.07 5.27 -5.80
N ILE A 46 7.14 6.25 -5.87
CA ILE A 46 7.27 7.52 -5.13
C ILE A 46 7.30 7.24 -3.63
N TYR A 47 6.44 6.34 -3.14
CA TYR A 47 6.42 5.98 -1.72
C TYR A 47 7.74 5.36 -1.26
N LEU A 48 8.30 4.41 -2.02
CA LEU A 48 9.61 3.83 -1.72
C LEU A 48 10.73 4.88 -1.73
N LEU A 49 10.70 5.80 -2.69
CA LEU A 49 11.64 6.92 -2.71
C LEU A 49 11.53 7.78 -1.46
N LEU A 50 10.31 8.10 -1.01
CA LEU A 50 10.07 8.85 0.23
C LEU A 50 10.60 8.10 1.46
N LEU A 51 10.42 6.78 1.53
CA LEU A 51 10.99 5.97 2.61
C LEU A 51 12.53 6.02 2.61
N VAL A 52 13.16 5.96 1.43
CA VAL A 52 14.62 6.08 1.31
C VAL A 52 15.09 7.47 1.77
N VAL A 53 14.39 8.53 1.36
CA VAL A 53 14.71 9.89 1.83
C VAL A 53 14.54 10.00 3.35
N LEU A 54 13.47 9.43 3.89
CA LEU A 54 13.21 9.42 5.33
C LEU A 54 14.29 8.66 6.12
N TRP A 55 14.80 7.55 5.57
CA TRP A 55 15.87 6.76 6.16
C TRP A 55 17.15 7.57 6.38
N PHE A 56 17.48 8.47 5.45
CA PHE A 56 18.66 9.33 5.56
C PHE A 56 18.38 10.66 6.27
N ALA A 57 17.17 11.22 6.14
CA ALA A 57 16.81 12.49 6.78
C ALA A 57 16.67 12.34 8.30
N ILE A 58 16.00 11.28 8.74
CA ILE A 58 15.99 10.82 10.12
C ILE A 58 17.03 9.69 10.17
N PRO A 59 18.09 9.79 11.00
CA PRO A 59 19.14 8.76 11.02
C PRO A 59 18.62 7.44 11.61
N MET A 60 17.60 6.85 10.94
CA MET A 60 16.92 5.63 11.35
C MET A 60 17.83 4.40 11.30
N HIS A 61 18.90 4.45 10.50
CA HIS A 61 19.88 3.37 10.43
C HIS A 61 20.55 3.10 11.78
N TYR A 62 20.88 4.12 12.56
CA TYR A 62 21.40 3.95 13.92
C TYR A 62 20.34 3.42 14.90
N MET A 63 19.08 3.69 14.63
CA MET A 63 17.98 3.16 15.44
C MET A 63 17.74 1.68 15.17
N VAL A 64 17.90 1.22 13.91
CA VAL A 64 17.69 -0.19 13.51
C VAL A 64 18.96 -1.00 13.73
N PHE A 65 20.13 -0.44 13.39
CA PHE A 65 21.46 -1.07 13.47
C PHE A 65 22.39 -0.18 14.29
N PRO A 66 22.20 -0.12 15.64
CA PRO A 66 23.07 0.68 16.48
C PRO A 66 24.49 0.09 16.51
N ASN A 67 25.48 0.98 16.40
CA ASN A 67 26.88 0.60 16.50
C ASN A 67 27.24 0.24 17.94
N LEU A 68 28.30 -0.56 18.12
CA LEU A 68 28.84 -0.94 19.42
C LEU A 68 30.05 -0.06 19.74
N TYR A 69 30.07 0.53 20.94
CA TYR A 69 31.12 1.35 21.45
C TYR A 69 31.58 0.89 22.83
N ASP A 70 32.86 1.08 23.10
CA ASP A 70 33.46 0.78 24.39
C ASP A 70 33.30 1.99 25.35
N SER A 71 33.68 1.79 26.62
CA SER A 71 33.65 2.81 27.70
C SER A 71 34.52 4.03 27.46
N SER A 72 35.33 4.05 26.38
CA SER A 72 36.18 5.19 26.01
C SER A 72 35.54 6.16 25.02
N CYS A 73 34.28 5.92 24.59
CA CYS A 73 33.63 6.74 23.57
C CYS A 73 33.19 8.11 24.12
N SER A 74 33.27 9.14 23.26
CA SER A 74 32.75 10.48 23.55
C SER A 74 31.30 10.60 23.16
N LEU A 75 30.37 10.77 24.12
CA LEU A 75 28.94 10.97 23.85
C LEU A 75 28.66 12.27 23.06
N ALA A 76 29.49 13.30 23.25
CA ALA A 76 29.39 14.57 22.53
C ALA A 76 29.61 14.37 21.03
N ASP A 77 30.63 13.57 20.66
CA ASP A 77 30.94 13.28 19.26
C ASP A 77 29.84 12.42 18.61
N LEU A 78 29.38 11.36 19.27
CA LEU A 78 28.27 10.55 18.80
C LEU A 78 27.01 11.38 18.60
N TYR A 79 26.69 12.26 19.53
CA TYR A 79 25.52 13.13 19.41
C TYR A 79 25.62 14.12 18.25
N ARG A 80 26.83 14.72 18.05
CA ARG A 80 27.13 15.61 16.92
C ARG A 80 26.98 14.92 15.58
N ASP A 81 27.41 13.64 15.49
CA ASP A 81 27.31 12.82 14.29
C ASP A 81 25.94 12.23 14.10
N LYS A 82 24.94 12.65 14.92
CA LYS A 82 23.54 12.19 14.91
C LYS A 82 23.34 10.71 15.28
N GLU A 83 24.33 10.05 15.81
CA GLU A 83 24.26 8.70 16.37
C GLU A 83 23.60 8.73 17.74
N ARG A 84 22.29 8.83 17.78
CA ARG A 84 21.52 8.92 19.03
C ARG A 84 21.21 7.58 19.68
N TYR A 85 21.45 6.48 18.98
CA TYR A 85 21.22 5.12 19.46
C TYR A 85 22.48 4.31 19.27
N ALA A 86 23.00 3.73 20.33
CA ALA A 86 24.21 2.93 20.31
C ALA A 86 24.16 1.80 21.37
N TYR A 87 24.87 0.72 21.12
CA TYR A 87 25.26 -0.21 22.17
C TYR A 87 26.53 0.32 22.81
N ILE A 88 26.50 0.52 24.13
CA ILE A 88 27.64 1.05 24.86
C ILE A 88 28.04 0.09 25.97
N GLY A 89 29.31 -0.31 25.98
CA GLY A 89 29.91 -1.04 27.07
C GLY A 89 30.16 -0.07 28.25
N LEU A 90 29.50 -0.35 29.36
CA LEU A 90 29.55 0.46 30.57
C LEU A 90 30.25 -0.34 31.67
N GLU A 91 31.15 0.31 32.39
CA GLU A 91 31.92 -0.30 33.44
C GLU A 91 31.76 0.49 34.74
N ASN A 92 31.81 -0.21 35.88
CA ASN A 92 31.77 0.37 37.22
C ASN A 92 30.61 1.38 37.42
N LEU A 93 29.35 0.90 37.20
CA LEU A 93 28.18 1.72 37.44
C LEU A 93 27.81 1.70 38.94
N TYR A 94 27.51 2.88 39.47
CA TYR A 94 27.07 3.05 40.84
C TYR A 94 25.66 3.59 40.90
N PHE A 95 24.82 2.96 41.71
CA PHE A 95 23.43 3.37 41.87
C PHE A 95 23.32 4.69 42.62
N THR A 96 22.53 5.64 42.07
CA THR A 96 22.33 6.97 42.67
C THR A 96 21.33 6.97 43.82
N GLY A 97 20.58 5.91 44.05
CA GLY A 97 19.46 5.86 44.98
C GLY A 97 18.12 6.30 44.41
N TYR A 98 18.09 6.76 43.15
CA TYR A 98 16.87 7.28 42.50
C TYR A 98 16.36 6.40 41.38
N THR A 99 15.03 6.36 41.27
CA THR A 99 14.31 5.59 40.22
C THR A 99 13.48 6.53 39.37
N LYS A 100 13.22 6.12 38.15
CA LYS A 100 12.24 6.77 37.26
C LYS A 100 10.95 5.91 37.25
N GLU A 101 9.83 6.52 37.60
CA GLU A 101 8.53 5.88 37.61
C GLU A 101 7.57 6.51 36.58
N TRP A 102 6.73 5.67 36.00
CA TRP A 102 5.65 6.08 35.10
C TRP A 102 4.37 5.28 35.44
N LEU A 103 3.29 5.97 35.80
CA LEU A 103 2.01 5.34 36.17
C LEU A 103 2.17 4.19 37.18
N ASP A 104 2.86 4.46 38.30
CA ASP A 104 3.16 3.50 39.37
C ASP A 104 4.05 2.29 38.96
N ASN A 105 4.66 2.34 37.77
CA ASN A 105 5.61 1.35 37.32
C ASN A 105 7.01 1.94 37.25
N THR A 106 8.00 1.23 37.79
CA THR A 106 9.40 1.62 37.70
C THR A 106 9.90 1.41 36.28
N GLU A 107 10.18 2.51 35.56
CA GLU A 107 10.78 2.48 34.21
C GLU A 107 12.26 2.18 34.23
N GLY A 108 12.96 2.61 35.26
CA GLY A 108 14.40 2.43 35.36
C GLY A 108 15.02 2.99 36.60
N TYR A 109 16.30 2.67 36.77
CA TYR A 109 17.17 3.04 37.90
C TYR A 109 18.29 3.92 37.40
N TYR A 110 18.56 5.05 38.07
CA TYR A 110 19.61 5.96 37.70
C TYR A 110 20.95 5.52 38.30
N TYR A 111 21.91 5.33 37.44
CA TYR A 111 23.30 5.04 37.74
C TYR A 111 24.19 6.17 37.25
N TYR A 112 25.40 6.26 37.80
CA TYR A 112 26.48 7.08 37.25
C TYR A 112 27.69 6.20 36.98
N THR A 113 28.44 6.55 35.95
CA THR A 113 29.70 5.92 35.59
C THR A 113 30.61 6.90 34.89
N MET A 114 31.90 6.56 34.79
CA MET A 114 32.87 7.31 34.01
C MET A 114 32.93 6.74 32.58
N LEU A 115 32.72 7.59 31.59
CA LEU A 115 32.92 7.30 30.16
C LEU A 115 34.09 8.19 29.68
N GLY A 116 35.28 7.59 29.55
CA GLY A 116 36.48 8.38 29.36
C GLY A 116 36.74 9.28 30.57
N GLU A 117 36.73 10.62 30.34
CA GLU A 117 36.92 11.63 31.40
C GLU A 117 35.56 12.18 31.92
N ASP A 118 34.47 11.87 31.32
CA ASP A 118 33.14 12.42 31.63
C ASP A 118 32.38 11.54 32.63
N CYS A 119 31.82 12.14 33.68
CA CYS A 119 30.85 11.50 34.55
C CYS A 119 29.48 11.52 33.86
N VAL A 120 28.89 10.35 33.57
CA VAL A 120 27.65 10.19 32.81
C VAL A 120 26.56 9.55 33.65
N ILE A 121 25.37 10.12 33.58
CA ILE A 121 24.15 9.49 34.14
C ILE A 121 23.58 8.45 33.15
N VAL A 122 23.29 7.28 33.66
CA VAL A 122 22.76 6.15 32.90
C VAL A 122 21.46 5.71 33.54
N LEU A 123 20.40 5.64 32.75
CA LEU A 123 19.12 5.05 33.15
C LEU A 123 19.04 3.62 32.61
N LEU A 124 19.02 2.62 33.48
CA LEU A 124 18.90 1.19 33.15
C LEU A 124 17.54 0.66 33.48
N ARG A 125 17.06 -0.32 32.71
CA ARG A 125 15.80 -1.02 33.01
C ARG A 125 15.91 -1.90 34.23
N PRO A 126 14.78 -2.13 34.95
CA PRO A 126 14.76 -2.99 36.15
C PRO A 126 15.34 -4.38 35.95
N ASP A 127 15.06 -4.99 34.76
CA ASP A 127 15.49 -6.34 34.43
C ASP A 127 17.01 -6.47 34.28
N ASP A 128 17.66 -5.44 33.72
CA ASP A 128 19.09 -5.45 33.42
C ASP A 128 19.95 -5.06 34.62
N CYS A 129 19.38 -4.35 35.62
CA CYS A 129 20.06 -3.96 36.87
C CYS A 129 19.55 -4.75 38.10
N GLN A 130 18.86 -5.86 37.92
CA GLN A 130 18.32 -6.71 39.00
C GLN A 130 17.60 -5.89 40.09
N GLN A 131 16.77 -4.95 39.69
CA GLN A 131 16.00 -4.04 40.55
C GLN A 131 16.85 -3.15 41.49
N GLY A 132 17.95 -2.66 40.98
CA GLY A 132 18.75 -1.61 41.67
C GLY A 132 19.92 -2.18 42.48
N LEU A 133 20.74 -3.01 41.85
CA LEU A 133 22.03 -3.40 42.45
C LEU A 133 22.89 -2.15 42.78
N PRO A 134 23.52 -2.11 43.95
CA PRO A 134 24.36 -0.94 44.34
C PRO A 134 25.49 -0.67 43.38
N THR A 135 26.09 -1.72 42.78
CA THR A 135 27.17 -1.61 41.80
C THR A 135 27.03 -2.67 40.75
N ILE A 136 27.35 -2.27 39.48
CA ILE A 136 27.39 -3.20 38.33
C ILE A 136 28.80 -3.08 37.74
N GLU A 137 29.56 -4.17 37.70
CA GLU A 137 30.94 -4.18 37.22
C GLU A 137 31.04 -3.90 35.71
N HIS A 138 30.19 -4.61 34.94
CA HIS A 138 30.16 -4.46 33.48
C HIS A 138 28.76 -4.79 32.92
N ILE A 139 28.30 -3.93 32.00
CA ILE A 139 27.06 -4.17 31.24
C ILE A 139 27.17 -3.56 29.84
N THR A 140 26.70 -4.26 28.83
CA THR A 140 26.52 -3.67 27.49
C THR A 140 25.05 -3.44 27.27
N ALA A 141 24.66 -2.16 27.14
CA ALA A 141 23.27 -1.77 27.01
C ALA A 141 23.02 -0.99 25.73
N ARG A 142 21.86 -1.26 25.08
CA ARG A 142 21.37 -0.43 24.01
C ARG A 142 20.76 0.86 24.59
N CYS A 143 21.42 1.98 24.37
CA CYS A 143 21.05 3.24 24.97
C CYS A 143 20.70 4.29 23.90
N LYS A 144 19.83 5.23 24.27
CA LYS A 144 19.59 6.47 23.56
C LYS A 144 20.37 7.58 24.26
N ILE A 145 21.14 8.34 23.49
CA ILE A 145 21.87 9.50 23.96
C ILE A 145 20.92 10.70 24.01
N ILE A 146 20.72 11.27 25.18
CA ILE A 146 19.84 12.42 25.42
C ILE A 146 20.70 13.59 25.92
N HIS A 147 20.52 14.76 25.33
CA HIS A 147 21.19 15.98 25.70
C HIS A 147 20.28 16.89 26.53
N ASN A 148 20.79 17.49 27.59
CA ASN A 148 20.07 18.41 28.49
C ASN A 148 18.72 17.84 28.97
N SER A 149 18.72 16.64 29.56
CA SER A 149 17.52 16.01 30.11
C SER A 149 17.05 16.77 31.36
N THR A 150 15.76 17.20 31.33
CA THR A 150 15.11 17.79 32.51
C THR A 150 15.05 16.83 33.70
N ALA A 151 14.96 15.52 33.43
CA ALA A 151 14.97 14.48 34.46
C ALA A 151 16.32 14.41 35.17
N VAL A 152 17.43 14.56 34.41
CA VAL A 152 18.78 14.64 35.00
C VAL A 152 18.96 15.92 35.80
N ASP A 153 18.48 17.07 35.31
CA ASP A 153 18.58 18.34 36.07
C ASP A 153 17.82 18.26 37.40
N THR A 154 16.66 17.62 37.41
CA THR A 154 15.90 17.34 38.64
C THR A 154 16.65 16.38 39.58
N LEU A 155 17.19 15.30 39.03
CA LEU A 155 18.01 14.32 39.75
C LEU A 155 19.20 15.01 40.42
N LEU A 156 19.97 15.84 39.66
CA LEU A 156 21.13 16.56 40.21
C LEU A 156 20.73 17.57 41.28
N THR A 157 19.55 18.17 41.21
CA THR A 157 19.03 19.06 42.27
C THR A 157 18.82 18.28 43.56
N HIS A 158 18.14 17.15 43.53
CA HIS A 158 17.93 16.32 44.71
C HIS A 158 19.24 15.72 45.26
N LEU A 159 20.13 15.25 44.37
CA LEU A 159 21.47 14.81 44.80
C LEU A 159 22.28 15.90 45.48
N SER A 160 22.14 17.16 45.04
CA SER A 160 22.83 18.28 45.68
C SER A 160 22.29 18.55 47.08
N GLU A 161 20.99 18.40 47.27
CA GLU A 161 20.36 18.55 48.60
C GLU A 161 20.80 17.43 49.55
N ASP A 162 20.76 16.15 49.08
CA ASP A 162 21.10 14.98 49.89
C ASP A 162 22.60 14.96 50.29
N LEU A 163 23.48 15.36 49.38
CA LEU A 163 24.93 15.39 49.61
C LEU A 163 25.40 16.68 50.25
N SER A 164 24.51 17.66 50.45
CA SER A 164 24.86 19.03 50.94
C SER A 164 25.94 19.69 50.07
N TRP A 165 25.90 19.46 48.76
CA TRP A 165 26.83 20.08 47.78
C TRP A 165 26.14 21.22 47.01
N SER A 166 26.92 22.08 46.35
CA SER A 166 26.34 23.08 45.49
C SER A 166 25.86 22.42 44.16
N LYS A 167 24.69 22.79 43.68
CA LYS A 167 24.16 22.30 42.42
C LYS A 167 25.11 22.60 41.25
N GLU A 168 25.71 23.81 41.26
CA GLU A 168 26.67 24.21 40.23
C GLU A 168 27.91 23.31 40.24
N GLY A 169 28.40 22.90 41.42
CA GLY A 169 29.53 21.98 41.58
C GLY A 169 29.25 20.60 40.97
N ILE A 170 28.06 20.01 41.27
CA ILE A 170 27.70 18.73 40.72
C ILE A 170 27.45 18.83 39.21
N SER A 171 26.71 19.82 38.74
CA SER A 171 26.36 19.96 37.32
C SER A 171 27.56 20.26 36.42
N SER A 172 28.66 20.87 37.00
CA SER A 172 29.91 21.08 36.26
C SER A 172 30.75 19.80 36.10
N THR A 173 30.49 18.78 36.91
CA THR A 173 31.21 17.50 36.91
C THR A 173 30.49 16.44 36.05
N VAL A 174 29.18 16.56 35.92
CA VAL A 174 28.34 15.61 35.17
C VAL A 174 28.19 16.09 33.74
N SER A 175 28.36 15.15 32.80
CA SER A 175 28.14 15.40 31.36
C SER A 175 26.70 15.89 31.08
N PRO A 176 26.51 16.84 30.15
CA PRO A 176 25.18 17.25 29.70
C PRO A 176 24.45 16.15 28.91
N TYR A 177 25.15 15.05 28.61
CA TYR A 177 24.60 13.87 27.92
C TYR A 177 24.30 12.76 28.91
N MET A 178 23.12 12.16 28.79
CA MET A 178 22.76 10.96 29.52
C MET A 178 22.47 9.79 28.57
N LEU A 179 22.62 8.60 29.11
CA LEU A 179 22.27 7.36 28.43
C LEU A 179 20.96 6.82 29.00
N SER A 180 19.97 6.57 28.13
CA SER A 180 18.70 5.99 28.54
C SER A 180 18.41 4.72 27.77
N GLN A 181 18.38 3.59 28.49
CA GLN A 181 18.01 2.31 27.94
C GLN A 181 16.49 2.20 27.71
N PRO A 182 15.60 2.60 28.64
CA PRO A 182 14.15 2.57 28.41
C PRO A 182 13.72 3.35 27.17
N ASP A 183 14.34 4.51 26.91
CA ASP A 183 14.02 5.33 25.73
C ASP A 183 14.57 4.73 24.41
N ALA A 184 15.56 3.85 24.48
CA ALA A 184 16.09 3.13 23.31
C ALA A 184 15.29 1.87 22.96
N THR A 185 14.60 1.27 23.93
CA THR A 185 13.86 0.01 23.79
C THR A 185 12.38 0.17 24.08
N ASN A 186 11.82 1.33 23.73
CA ASN A 186 10.41 1.63 23.93
C ASN A 186 9.56 0.91 22.87
N PHE A 187 8.44 0.30 23.31
CA PHE A 187 7.45 -0.34 22.45
C PHE A 187 7.01 0.54 21.26
N LEU A 188 6.81 1.83 21.47
CA LEU A 188 6.42 2.77 20.40
C LEU A 188 7.48 2.88 19.30
N THR A 189 8.75 2.91 19.71
CA THR A 189 9.90 2.94 18.78
C THR A 189 9.93 1.68 17.92
N ASP A 190 9.84 0.52 18.56
CA ASP A 190 9.85 -0.77 17.86
C ASP A 190 8.63 -0.93 16.93
N LEU A 191 7.46 -0.45 17.36
CA LEU A 191 6.25 -0.41 16.53
C LEU A 191 6.44 0.49 15.31
N CYS A 192 7.04 1.68 15.47
CA CYS A 192 7.32 2.59 14.35
C CYS A 192 8.30 1.96 13.35
N ILE A 193 9.34 1.29 13.83
CA ILE A 193 10.28 0.56 12.97
C ILE A 193 9.56 -0.57 12.22
N PHE A 194 8.76 -1.36 12.93
CA PHE A 194 7.97 -2.43 12.33
C PHE A 194 7.04 -1.91 11.22
N LEU A 195 6.28 -0.84 11.50
CA LEU A 195 5.39 -0.23 10.52
C LEU A 195 6.15 0.33 9.31
N TYR A 196 7.31 0.93 9.54
CA TYR A 196 8.18 1.42 8.47
C TYR A 196 8.62 0.29 7.53
N VAL A 197 9.16 -0.80 8.09
CA VAL A 197 9.62 -1.96 7.33
C VAL A 197 8.45 -2.66 6.64
N ALA A 198 7.34 -2.89 7.34
CA ALA A 198 6.14 -3.55 6.80
C ALA A 198 5.54 -2.75 5.63
N SER A 199 5.45 -1.41 5.76
CA SER A 199 4.94 -0.55 4.69
C SER A 199 5.87 -0.52 3.47
N GLY A 200 7.19 -0.52 3.70
CA GLY A 200 8.19 -0.62 2.64
C GLY A 200 8.12 -1.93 1.87
N LEU A 201 8.01 -3.04 2.61
CA LEU A 201 7.84 -4.37 2.01
C LEU A 201 6.54 -4.46 1.19
N TYR A 202 5.43 -3.95 1.74
CA TYR A 202 4.15 -3.89 1.02
C TYR A 202 4.27 -3.09 -0.29
N ALA A 203 4.87 -1.91 -0.25
CA ALA A 203 5.07 -1.08 -1.43
C ALA A 203 5.98 -1.76 -2.47
N ALA A 204 7.05 -2.45 -2.02
CA ALA A 204 7.94 -3.20 -2.90
C ALA A 204 7.22 -4.37 -3.59
N VAL A 205 6.40 -5.12 -2.86
CA VAL A 205 5.57 -6.20 -3.42
C VAL A 205 4.57 -5.64 -4.44
N CYS A 206 3.88 -4.52 -4.14
CA CYS A 206 2.99 -3.87 -5.08
C CYS A 206 3.72 -3.42 -6.35
N ALA A 207 4.89 -2.82 -6.23
CA ALA A 207 5.71 -2.39 -7.38
C ALA A 207 6.13 -3.59 -8.23
N LEU A 208 6.58 -4.67 -7.60
CA LEU A 208 6.96 -5.92 -8.28
C LEU A 208 5.78 -6.53 -9.04
N LEU A 209 4.60 -6.62 -8.40
CA LEU A 209 3.40 -7.16 -9.06
C LEU A 209 2.97 -6.28 -10.23
N TYR A 210 2.98 -4.96 -10.10
CA TYR A 210 2.64 -4.08 -11.23
C TYR A 210 3.65 -4.18 -12.36
N ALA A 211 4.94 -4.27 -12.06
CA ALA A 211 5.97 -4.53 -13.06
C ALA A 211 5.76 -5.88 -13.77
N LEU A 212 5.41 -6.93 -13.01
CA LEU A 212 5.08 -8.24 -13.57
C LEU A 212 3.87 -8.16 -14.53
N PHE A 213 2.82 -7.43 -14.17
CA PHE A 213 1.64 -7.28 -15.04
C PHE A 213 1.90 -6.42 -16.28
N ILE A 214 2.88 -5.52 -16.24
CA ILE A 214 3.34 -4.76 -17.42
C ILE A 214 4.12 -5.68 -18.38
N LEU A 215 5.00 -6.54 -17.84
CA LEU A 215 5.78 -7.48 -18.62
C LEU A 215 4.91 -8.62 -19.17
N PHE A 216 4.04 -9.18 -18.33
CA PHE A 216 3.18 -10.31 -18.62
C PHE A 216 1.71 -9.98 -18.38
N PRO A 217 1.03 -9.25 -19.30
CA PRO A 217 -0.37 -8.83 -19.13
C PRO A 217 -1.35 -9.98 -18.87
N ILE A 218 -1.04 -11.17 -19.36
CA ILE A 218 -1.85 -12.37 -19.15
C ILE A 218 -1.95 -12.78 -17.68
N LEU A 219 -0.98 -12.42 -16.84
CA LEU A 219 -1.00 -12.67 -15.39
C LEU A 219 -1.77 -11.60 -14.61
N SER A 220 -2.24 -10.55 -15.29
CA SER A 220 -3.01 -9.49 -14.64
C SER A 220 -4.38 -9.98 -14.15
N PRO A 221 -4.92 -9.40 -13.07
CA PRO A 221 -6.22 -9.78 -12.55
C PRO A 221 -7.37 -9.82 -13.57
N PRO A 222 -7.47 -8.89 -14.54
CA PRO A 222 -8.49 -8.99 -15.60
C PRO A 222 -8.38 -10.28 -16.42
N CYS A 223 -7.17 -10.62 -16.87
CA CYS A 223 -6.92 -11.82 -17.64
C CYS A 223 -7.10 -13.11 -16.81
N LEU A 224 -6.69 -13.10 -15.53
CA LEU A 224 -6.92 -14.24 -14.64
C LEU A 224 -8.41 -14.47 -14.38
N ARG A 225 -9.21 -13.41 -14.26
CA ARG A 225 -10.69 -13.51 -14.14
C ARG A 225 -11.32 -14.08 -15.41
N LEU A 226 -10.81 -13.73 -16.59
CA LEU A 226 -11.25 -14.31 -17.87
C LEU A 226 -11.03 -15.83 -17.90
N GLY A 227 -10.01 -16.32 -17.18
CA GLY A 227 -9.70 -17.74 -17.03
C GLY A 227 -10.79 -18.61 -16.40
N VAL A 228 -11.79 -18.01 -15.75
CA VAL A 228 -12.95 -18.73 -15.21
C VAL A 228 -13.87 -19.23 -16.33
N TYR A 229 -13.83 -18.57 -17.50
CA TYR A 229 -14.65 -18.90 -18.67
C TYR A 229 -13.96 -19.83 -19.67
N GLY A 230 -12.63 -19.91 -19.62
CA GLY A 230 -11.85 -20.74 -20.53
C GLY A 230 -10.35 -20.51 -20.43
N ARG A 231 -9.62 -20.76 -21.50
CA ARG A 231 -8.18 -20.47 -21.57
C ARG A 231 -7.96 -18.96 -21.69
N PRO A 232 -7.35 -18.27 -20.70
CA PRO A 232 -7.29 -16.80 -20.68
C PRO A 232 -6.66 -16.21 -21.92
N ARG A 233 -5.59 -16.86 -22.42
CA ARG A 233 -4.87 -16.39 -23.60
C ARG A 233 -5.70 -16.45 -24.87
N ALA A 234 -6.40 -17.55 -25.09
CA ALA A 234 -7.24 -17.72 -26.29
C ALA A 234 -8.44 -16.74 -26.26
N LEU A 235 -9.07 -16.57 -25.10
CA LEU A 235 -10.17 -15.62 -24.94
C LEU A 235 -9.73 -14.16 -25.07
N LEU A 236 -8.51 -13.82 -24.59
CA LEU A 236 -7.96 -12.49 -24.78
C LEU A 236 -7.63 -12.23 -26.26
N GLU A 237 -7.00 -13.19 -26.94
CA GLU A 237 -6.68 -13.09 -28.37
C GLU A 237 -7.98 -12.95 -29.19
N GLN A 238 -9.03 -13.71 -28.88
CA GLN A 238 -10.33 -13.58 -29.51
C GLN A 238 -10.97 -12.20 -29.27
N ALA A 239 -10.98 -11.72 -28.03
CA ALA A 239 -11.53 -10.39 -27.70
C ALA A 239 -10.75 -9.25 -28.41
N GLU A 240 -9.44 -9.37 -28.54
CA GLU A 240 -8.60 -8.41 -29.30
C GLU A 240 -8.93 -8.43 -30.79
N GLU A 241 -9.11 -9.62 -31.37
CA GLU A 241 -9.45 -9.77 -32.79
C GLU A 241 -10.84 -9.23 -33.12
N GLU A 242 -11.84 -9.54 -32.27
CA GLU A 242 -13.19 -8.98 -32.44
C GLU A 242 -13.19 -7.45 -32.26
N LEU A 243 -12.44 -6.90 -31.33
CA LEU A 243 -12.34 -5.46 -31.15
C LEU A 243 -11.67 -4.78 -32.35
N LYS A 244 -10.70 -5.44 -32.99
CA LYS A 244 -10.02 -4.96 -34.18
C LYS A 244 -10.92 -4.91 -35.43
N THR A 245 -11.87 -5.83 -35.52
CA THR A 245 -12.83 -5.91 -36.66
C THR A 245 -13.99 -4.92 -36.58
N LEU A 246 -13.98 -3.99 -35.69
CA LEU A 246 -14.96 -3.00 -35.26
C LEU A 246 -15.95 -3.54 -34.22
N PRO A 247 -16.04 -2.86 -33.06
CA PRO A 247 -17.02 -3.17 -32.05
C PRO A 247 -18.44 -2.88 -32.56
N GLN A 248 -19.42 -3.68 -32.14
CA GLN A 248 -20.83 -3.45 -32.47
C GLN A 248 -21.40 -2.23 -31.77
N LEU A 249 -20.88 -1.91 -30.58
CA LEU A 249 -21.13 -0.68 -29.85
C LEU A 249 -19.84 -0.25 -29.13
N ALA A 250 -19.52 1.05 -29.23
CA ALA A 250 -18.37 1.64 -28.59
C ALA A 250 -18.75 2.95 -27.91
N THR A 251 -18.31 3.09 -26.68
CA THR A 251 -18.27 4.35 -25.93
C THR A 251 -16.82 4.70 -25.63
N GLU A 252 -16.54 5.75 -24.87
CA GLU A 252 -15.18 6.16 -24.53
C GLU A 252 -14.38 5.03 -23.84
N ASP A 253 -15.00 4.33 -22.90
CA ASP A 253 -14.35 3.34 -22.02
C ASP A 253 -14.93 1.92 -22.11
N MET A 254 -16.04 1.73 -22.84
CA MET A 254 -16.75 0.45 -22.91
C MET A 254 -17.02 0.06 -24.35
N PHE A 255 -16.77 -1.23 -24.64
CA PHE A 255 -16.96 -1.80 -25.96
C PHE A 255 -17.77 -3.08 -25.87
N ILE A 256 -18.66 -3.28 -26.85
CA ILE A 256 -19.37 -4.54 -27.07
C ILE A 256 -18.92 -5.08 -28.41
N THR A 257 -18.35 -6.28 -28.39
CA THR A 257 -18.03 -7.06 -29.59
C THR A 257 -19.07 -8.15 -29.79
N GLU A 258 -18.87 -9.05 -30.71
CA GLU A 258 -19.81 -10.15 -30.97
C GLU A 258 -20.01 -11.06 -29.74
N HIS A 259 -18.93 -11.33 -28.99
CA HIS A 259 -18.99 -12.26 -27.87
C HIS A 259 -18.62 -11.65 -26.53
N PHE A 260 -18.04 -10.44 -26.49
CA PHE A 260 -17.49 -9.87 -25.26
C PHE A 260 -18.01 -8.47 -24.95
N PHE A 261 -18.23 -8.22 -23.66
CA PHE A 261 -18.23 -6.88 -23.09
C PHE A 261 -16.82 -6.57 -22.56
N ILE A 262 -16.29 -5.42 -22.92
CA ILE A 262 -14.93 -4.98 -22.60
C ILE A 262 -15.00 -3.58 -21.97
N GLU A 263 -14.42 -3.41 -20.80
CA GLU A 263 -14.19 -2.12 -20.14
C GLU A 263 -12.69 -1.81 -20.10
N THR A 264 -12.33 -0.59 -20.46
CA THR A 264 -10.94 -0.10 -20.47
C THR A 264 -10.84 1.28 -19.83
N SER A 265 -11.47 1.44 -18.66
CA SER A 265 -11.47 2.71 -17.96
C SER A 265 -10.17 2.94 -17.15
N ASN A 266 -9.95 4.19 -16.73
CA ASN A 266 -8.88 4.50 -15.78
C ASN A 266 -9.09 3.87 -14.40
N PHE A 267 -10.27 3.32 -14.12
CA PHE A 267 -10.65 2.71 -12.85
C PHE A 267 -10.48 1.19 -12.86
N GLY A 268 -10.53 0.58 -14.04
CA GLY A 268 -10.42 -0.85 -14.18
C GLY A 268 -10.35 -1.32 -15.64
N VAL A 269 -10.03 -2.58 -15.80
CA VAL A 269 -10.15 -3.31 -17.05
C VAL A 269 -10.99 -4.54 -16.77
N ALA A 270 -12.00 -4.78 -17.58
CA ALA A 270 -12.80 -6.00 -17.50
C ALA A 270 -13.05 -6.56 -18.90
N ILE A 271 -13.05 -7.88 -19.01
CA ILE A 271 -13.38 -8.62 -20.24
C ILE A 271 -14.31 -9.75 -19.83
N VAL A 272 -15.50 -9.76 -20.38
CA VAL A 272 -16.54 -10.72 -19.98
C VAL A 272 -17.29 -11.23 -21.20
N PRO A 273 -17.46 -12.56 -21.34
CA PRO A 273 -18.35 -13.11 -22.35
C PRO A 273 -19.80 -12.67 -22.11
N ILE A 274 -20.47 -12.14 -23.13
CA ILE A 274 -21.87 -11.66 -23.06
C ILE A 274 -22.81 -12.78 -22.62
N ALA A 275 -22.56 -14.00 -23.11
CA ALA A 275 -23.34 -15.18 -22.75
C ALA A 275 -23.31 -15.54 -21.25
N SER A 276 -22.30 -15.03 -20.50
CA SER A 276 -22.16 -15.26 -19.07
C SER A 276 -22.78 -14.15 -18.21
N ILE A 277 -23.24 -13.07 -18.80
CA ILE A 277 -23.86 -11.95 -18.09
C ILE A 277 -25.29 -12.35 -17.73
N ILE A 278 -25.65 -12.27 -16.45
CA ILE A 278 -26.97 -12.60 -15.93
C ILE A 278 -27.76 -11.41 -15.39
N TRP A 279 -27.06 -10.32 -15.01
CA TRP A 279 -27.70 -9.15 -14.44
C TRP A 279 -26.92 -7.89 -14.73
N ILE A 280 -27.65 -6.84 -15.15
CA ILE A 280 -27.11 -5.51 -15.40
C ILE A 280 -28.01 -4.45 -14.76
N TYR A 281 -27.39 -3.46 -14.10
CA TYR A 281 -28.12 -2.34 -13.54
C TYR A 281 -27.23 -1.12 -13.39
N LYS A 282 -27.84 0.06 -13.30
CA LYS A 282 -27.10 1.31 -13.08
C LYS A 282 -27.41 1.90 -11.72
N TYR A 283 -26.40 2.53 -11.14
CA TYR A 283 -26.52 3.37 -9.99
C TYR A 283 -26.14 4.81 -10.31
N SER A 284 -26.90 5.77 -9.76
CA SER A 284 -26.52 7.18 -9.75
C SER A 284 -25.99 7.56 -8.38
N THR A 285 -24.82 8.17 -8.35
CA THR A 285 -24.20 8.68 -7.12
C THR A 285 -24.20 10.19 -7.12
N LEU A 286 -24.84 10.79 -6.13
CA LEU A 286 -24.78 12.24 -5.90
C LEU A 286 -23.53 12.57 -5.09
N HIS A 287 -22.64 13.36 -5.69
CA HIS A 287 -21.48 13.88 -5.00
C HIS A 287 -21.82 15.18 -4.28
N LYS A 288 -21.55 15.25 -2.96
CA LYS A 288 -21.70 16.44 -2.13
C LYS A 288 -20.32 16.97 -1.77
N PHE A 289 -20.16 18.30 -1.88
CA PHE A 289 -19.01 19.00 -1.34
C PHE A 289 -19.52 20.18 -0.51
N LEU A 290 -19.13 20.29 0.75
CA LEU A 290 -19.51 21.38 1.66
C LEU A 290 -21.01 21.73 1.61
N TRP A 291 -21.88 20.69 1.80
CA TRP A 291 -23.35 20.83 1.82
C TRP A 291 -24.04 21.10 0.48
N HIS A 292 -23.30 21.34 -0.61
CA HIS A 292 -23.86 21.55 -1.94
C HIS A 292 -23.75 20.27 -2.80
N HIS A 293 -24.81 19.96 -3.55
CA HIS A 293 -24.80 18.94 -4.57
C HIS A 293 -24.02 19.44 -5.78
N PHE A 294 -22.93 18.75 -6.12
CA PHE A 294 -21.96 19.25 -7.09
C PHE A 294 -22.06 18.53 -8.43
N SER A 295 -22.22 17.22 -8.42
CA SER A 295 -22.31 16.43 -9.64
C SER A 295 -23.01 15.09 -9.41
N ILE A 296 -23.53 14.52 -10.51
CA ILE A 296 -24.08 13.16 -10.54
C ILE A 296 -23.15 12.33 -11.40
N SER A 297 -22.70 11.21 -10.90
CA SER A 297 -22.00 10.18 -11.69
C SER A 297 -22.84 8.93 -11.77
N TYR A 298 -22.75 8.24 -12.88
CA TYR A 298 -23.43 6.97 -13.11
C TYR A 298 -22.42 5.83 -13.12
N THR A 299 -22.83 4.69 -12.59
CA THR A 299 -22.01 3.48 -12.54
C THR A 299 -22.84 2.31 -13.08
N LEU A 300 -22.32 1.63 -14.08
CA LEU A 300 -22.88 0.38 -14.56
C LEU A 300 -22.34 -0.78 -13.72
N TYR A 301 -23.24 -1.66 -13.30
CA TYR A 301 -22.92 -2.89 -12.61
C TYR A 301 -23.33 -4.08 -13.48
N ILE A 302 -22.40 -5.02 -13.64
CA ILE A 302 -22.60 -6.25 -14.39
C ILE A 302 -22.28 -7.42 -13.47
N THR A 303 -23.19 -8.38 -13.41
CA THR A 303 -23.02 -9.62 -12.64
C THR A 303 -23.08 -10.82 -13.56
N THR A 304 -22.17 -11.77 -13.36
CA THR A 304 -22.09 -12.98 -14.19
C THR A 304 -22.50 -14.25 -13.44
N ASP A 305 -22.78 -15.29 -14.18
CA ASP A 305 -23.08 -16.65 -13.69
C ASP A 305 -21.96 -17.25 -12.84
N LYS A 306 -20.71 -16.84 -13.09
CA LYS A 306 -19.50 -17.27 -12.35
C LYS A 306 -19.20 -16.43 -11.12
N ARG A 307 -20.17 -15.66 -10.62
CA ARG A 307 -20.02 -14.76 -9.45
C ARG A 307 -18.96 -13.66 -9.63
N GLN A 308 -18.74 -13.21 -10.84
CA GLN A 308 -17.95 -12.03 -11.08
C GLN A 308 -18.85 -10.79 -11.06
N TYR A 309 -18.38 -9.77 -10.35
CA TYR A 309 -19.02 -8.47 -10.25
C TYR A 309 -18.10 -7.43 -10.88
N ILE A 310 -18.63 -6.76 -11.91
CA ILE A 310 -17.90 -5.73 -12.65
C ILE A 310 -18.57 -4.41 -12.34
N ARG A 311 -17.76 -3.41 -12.11
CA ARG A 311 -18.19 -2.06 -11.80
C ARG A 311 -17.50 -1.09 -12.76
N CYS A 312 -18.28 -0.44 -13.62
CA CYS A 312 -17.83 0.56 -14.58
C CYS A 312 -18.24 1.95 -14.06
N PRO A 313 -17.39 2.64 -13.28
CA PRO A 313 -17.76 3.89 -12.60
C PRO A 313 -17.56 5.10 -13.51
N LYS A 314 -18.25 6.21 -13.17
CA LYS A 314 -18.04 7.54 -13.76
C LYS A 314 -18.35 7.65 -15.26
N ASN A 315 -19.27 6.87 -15.74
CA ASN A 315 -19.75 6.96 -17.13
C ASN A 315 -20.87 8.00 -17.30
N ILE A 316 -21.12 8.36 -18.54
CA ILE A 316 -22.25 9.22 -18.93
C ILE A 316 -23.52 8.38 -18.94
N LYS A 317 -24.67 8.97 -18.58
CA LYS A 317 -25.95 8.26 -18.50
C LYS A 317 -26.33 7.62 -19.83
N SER A 318 -26.20 8.34 -20.94
CA SER A 318 -26.55 7.87 -22.29
C SER A 318 -25.75 6.64 -22.69
N ASP A 319 -24.47 6.59 -22.34
CA ASP A 319 -23.58 5.50 -22.69
C ASP A 319 -23.96 4.21 -21.94
N ILE A 320 -24.29 4.36 -20.64
CA ILE A 320 -24.77 3.22 -19.84
C ILE A 320 -26.10 2.73 -20.37
N ASP A 321 -27.03 3.63 -20.70
CA ASP A 321 -28.35 3.24 -21.21
C ASP A 321 -28.20 2.50 -22.55
N GLY A 322 -27.38 3.00 -23.47
CA GLY A 322 -27.10 2.31 -24.74
C GLY A 322 -26.46 0.92 -24.57
N ILE A 323 -25.50 0.79 -23.64
CA ILE A 323 -24.89 -0.51 -23.32
C ILE A 323 -25.92 -1.47 -22.72
N MET A 324 -26.79 -1.00 -21.82
CA MET A 324 -27.80 -1.83 -21.17
C MET A 324 -28.84 -2.32 -22.17
N ASP A 325 -29.33 -1.44 -23.05
CA ASP A 325 -30.32 -1.76 -24.07
C ASP A 325 -29.73 -2.80 -25.04
N TYR A 326 -28.50 -2.56 -25.52
CA TYR A 326 -27.84 -3.51 -26.42
C TYR A 326 -27.62 -4.89 -25.80
N LEU A 327 -27.13 -4.95 -24.55
CA LEU A 327 -26.90 -6.22 -23.85
C LEU A 327 -28.22 -6.98 -23.59
N ALA A 328 -29.32 -6.27 -23.31
CA ALA A 328 -30.63 -6.85 -23.12
C ALA A 328 -31.20 -7.45 -24.43
N GLU A 329 -30.93 -6.80 -25.58
CA GLU A 329 -31.30 -7.34 -26.90
C GLU A 329 -30.43 -8.52 -27.32
N ALA A 330 -29.13 -8.46 -27.07
CA ALA A 330 -28.16 -9.50 -27.41
C ALA A 330 -28.36 -10.79 -26.59
N ASN A 331 -28.86 -10.69 -25.36
CA ASN A 331 -29.13 -11.83 -24.51
C ASN A 331 -30.38 -11.60 -23.64
N HIS A 332 -31.50 -12.15 -24.08
CA HIS A 332 -32.80 -12.01 -23.40
C HIS A 332 -32.87 -12.61 -22.00
N ASN A 333 -31.89 -13.41 -21.59
CA ASN A 333 -31.82 -13.97 -20.24
C ASN A 333 -31.22 -12.99 -19.21
N ILE A 334 -30.73 -11.81 -19.65
CA ILE A 334 -30.15 -10.81 -18.75
C ILE A 334 -31.28 -10.10 -17.98
N LEU A 335 -31.17 -10.12 -16.66
CA LEU A 335 -32.03 -9.33 -15.78
C LEU A 335 -31.59 -7.86 -15.84
N VAL A 336 -32.50 -6.96 -16.15
CA VAL A 336 -32.22 -5.53 -16.29
C VAL A 336 -32.80 -4.74 -15.13
N GLY A 337 -32.01 -3.81 -14.58
CA GLY A 337 -32.44 -2.92 -13.53
C GLY A 337 -32.27 -3.50 -12.12
N PHE A 338 -32.23 -2.60 -11.13
CA PHE A 338 -32.09 -2.98 -9.73
C PHE A 338 -33.47 -3.17 -9.08
N SER A 339 -33.75 -4.42 -8.72
CA SER A 339 -34.91 -4.78 -7.90
C SER A 339 -34.54 -5.91 -6.94
N GLU A 340 -35.26 -6.03 -5.83
CA GLU A 340 -35.05 -7.10 -4.87
C GLU A 340 -35.40 -8.47 -5.48
N GLU A 341 -36.37 -8.53 -6.38
CA GLU A 341 -36.71 -9.72 -7.12
C GLU A 341 -35.54 -10.18 -8.00
N ASN A 342 -34.93 -9.27 -8.76
CA ASN A 342 -33.76 -9.59 -9.59
C ASN A 342 -32.58 -10.05 -8.73
N ARG A 343 -32.38 -9.45 -7.58
CA ARG A 343 -31.32 -9.85 -6.62
C ARG A 343 -31.49 -11.28 -6.14
N LEU A 344 -32.74 -11.68 -5.81
CA LEU A 344 -33.05 -13.04 -5.38
C LEU A 344 -32.90 -14.06 -6.54
N LYS A 345 -33.36 -13.72 -7.74
CA LYS A 345 -33.20 -14.56 -8.93
C LYS A 345 -31.70 -14.78 -9.25
N VAL A 346 -30.88 -13.75 -9.16
CA VAL A 346 -29.42 -13.87 -9.36
C VAL A 346 -28.78 -14.78 -8.32
N ALA A 347 -29.18 -14.67 -7.06
CA ALA A 347 -28.68 -15.56 -6.00
C ALA A 347 -29.05 -17.03 -6.28
N GLU A 348 -30.27 -17.29 -6.69
CA GLU A 348 -30.75 -18.63 -7.06
C GLU A 348 -29.94 -19.20 -8.24
N ILE A 349 -29.79 -18.45 -9.34
CA ILE A 349 -29.01 -18.86 -10.50
C ILE A 349 -27.57 -19.21 -10.10
N GLN A 350 -26.94 -18.37 -9.27
CA GLN A 350 -25.56 -18.59 -8.81
C GLN A 350 -25.43 -19.81 -7.88
N GLU A 351 -26.46 -20.12 -7.08
CA GLU A 351 -26.47 -21.32 -6.24
C GLU A 351 -26.63 -22.59 -7.07
N ASP A 352 -27.47 -22.59 -8.06
CA ASP A 352 -27.70 -23.76 -8.96
C ASP A 352 -26.43 -24.07 -9.75
N PHE A 353 -25.72 -23.08 -10.27
CA PHE A 353 -24.42 -23.29 -10.89
C PHE A 353 -23.39 -23.87 -9.92
N ALA A 354 -23.38 -23.44 -8.66
CA ALA A 354 -22.49 -23.99 -7.64
C ALA A 354 -22.83 -25.46 -7.30
N ARG A 355 -24.12 -25.82 -7.27
CA ARG A 355 -24.58 -27.21 -7.08
C ARG A 355 -24.20 -28.10 -8.25
N LEU A 356 -24.42 -27.66 -9.49
CA LEU A 356 -24.02 -28.37 -10.70
C LEU A 356 -22.50 -28.60 -10.76
N LYS A 357 -21.71 -27.61 -10.42
CA LYS A 357 -20.25 -27.73 -10.36
C LYS A 357 -19.78 -28.75 -9.32
N ARG A 358 -20.41 -28.81 -8.14
CA ARG A 358 -20.12 -29.82 -7.12
C ARG A 358 -20.49 -31.23 -7.61
N LEU A 359 -21.63 -31.38 -8.28
CA LEU A 359 -22.09 -32.63 -8.81
C LEU A 359 -21.16 -33.13 -9.94
N ALA A 360 -20.76 -32.27 -10.85
CA ALA A 360 -19.78 -32.58 -11.89
C ALA A 360 -18.41 -32.97 -11.32
N ALA A 361 -17.93 -32.27 -10.27
CA ALA A 361 -16.69 -32.60 -9.60
C ALA A 361 -16.77 -33.97 -8.86
N PHE A 362 -17.94 -34.28 -8.29
CA PHE A 362 -18.19 -35.57 -7.65
C PHE A 362 -18.20 -36.71 -8.68
N LEU A 363 -18.85 -36.54 -9.82
CA LEU A 363 -18.86 -37.51 -10.91
C LEU A 363 -17.47 -37.75 -11.51
N ARG A 364 -16.68 -36.68 -11.66
CA ARG A 364 -15.30 -36.77 -12.19
C ARG A 364 -14.32 -37.48 -11.22
N LYS A 365 -14.62 -37.54 -9.92
CA LYS A 365 -13.85 -38.32 -8.94
C LYS A 365 -14.18 -39.81 -8.93
N ARG A 366 -15.27 -40.24 -9.59
CA ARG A 366 -15.72 -41.62 -9.64
C ARG A 366 -15.41 -42.35 -10.95
N VAL A 367 -14.89 -41.61 -11.93
CA VAL A 367 -14.33 -42.14 -13.19
C VAL A 367 -12.79 -42.00 -13.12
#